data_248888215dbb26dcca09424b665b739e
#
_entry.id   248888215dbb26dcca09424b665b739e
#
_cell.length_a   1.000
_cell.length_b   1.000
_cell.length_c   1.000
_cell.angle_alpha   90.00
_cell.angle_beta   90.00
_cell.angle_gamma   90.00
#
_symmetry.space_group_name_H-M   'P 1'
#
loop_
_entity.id
_entity.type
_entity.pdbx_description
1 polymer ?
#
loop_
_entity_poly.entity_id
_entity_poly.type
_entity_poly.pdbx_seq_one_letter_code
_entity_poly.pdbx_strand_id
1 'polypeptide(L)'
;MKKRTDNGLVLGGGGAKGFAHLGAAIEMEARSLRPDMICGTSAGALAGAFYALNAEGISSFADIERRREFRILKGLKLSGADFSEEKQGFFLKTLSTIKAKFSMIKMLRDSSLLKTEEVVPVFRELFGDTPFESTRIPFVAAAFDLISGRDIYIKNGPLWKGVMASCSIPGIFPPVECNGMLLVDGGVTNRLPIKCAILSGAENIVAIDISGDIDPGPDISSVVDLHLRIDALLTNRFDMVNRALADLVIKPEMGRMKWNDFNMYALAMEEGGKAVETAAPRMRSIRSRGYGYRKKIRSMFGDSSRKKLRLAAGEEHFFM
;
A
#
# COMPACT_ATOMS: atom_id res chain seq x y z
N MET A 1 6.41 -29.52 -3.90
CA MET A 1 5.10 -29.07 -4.46
C MET A 1 4.99 -27.56 -4.20
N LYS A 2 4.83 -26.72 -5.24
CA LYS A 2 4.55 -25.29 -5.05
C LYS A 2 3.21 -25.17 -4.29
N LYS A 3 3.23 -24.49 -3.13
CA LYS A 3 2.02 -24.18 -2.36
C LYS A 3 1.10 -23.37 -3.26
N ARG A 4 -0.13 -23.82 -3.42
CA ARG A 4 -1.12 -23.17 -4.28
C ARG A 4 -1.51 -21.82 -3.65
N THR A 5 -1.42 -20.74 -4.41
CA THR A 5 -1.76 -19.38 -3.96
C THR A 5 -3.15 -19.01 -4.41
N ASP A 6 -4.14 -19.76 -3.90
CA ASP A 6 -5.53 -19.61 -4.38
C ASP A 6 -6.15 -18.27 -3.97
N ASN A 7 -5.86 -17.77 -2.75
CA ASN A 7 -6.49 -16.59 -2.18
C ASN A 7 -5.47 -15.47 -1.93
N GLY A 8 -5.46 -14.49 -2.79
CA GLY A 8 -4.62 -13.30 -2.67
C GLY A 8 -5.33 -12.19 -1.89
N LEU A 9 -4.61 -11.59 -0.94
CA LEU A 9 -4.98 -10.36 -0.26
C LEU A 9 -4.19 -9.20 -0.86
N VAL A 10 -4.89 -8.16 -1.26
CA VAL A 10 -4.27 -6.93 -1.78
C VAL A 10 -4.53 -5.79 -0.80
N LEU A 11 -3.46 -5.12 -0.37
CA LEU A 11 -3.47 -4.04 0.59
C LEU A 11 -3.07 -2.73 -0.09
N GLY A 12 -3.98 -1.78 -0.11
CA GLY A 12 -3.79 -0.50 -0.80
C GLY A 12 -2.91 0.49 -0.04
N GLY A 13 -2.33 1.45 -0.77
CA GLY A 13 -1.63 2.60 -0.22
C GLY A 13 -2.60 3.66 0.32
N GLY A 14 -2.16 4.45 1.32
CA GLY A 14 -2.99 5.50 1.92
C GLY A 14 -2.44 6.13 3.20
N GLY A 15 -1.13 6.08 3.42
CA GLY A 15 -0.48 6.69 4.58
C GLY A 15 -0.99 6.14 5.93
N ALA A 16 -1.33 7.02 6.87
CA ALA A 16 -1.81 6.66 8.21
C ALA A 16 -3.06 5.76 8.19
N LYS A 17 -3.88 5.82 7.14
CA LYS A 17 -5.02 4.90 6.96
C LYS A 17 -4.60 3.44 6.88
N GLY A 18 -3.30 3.16 6.60
CA GLY A 18 -2.73 1.82 6.58
C GLY A 18 -2.90 1.02 7.87
N PHE A 19 -3.11 1.67 9.00
CA PHE A 19 -3.44 0.97 10.25
C PHE A 19 -4.74 0.16 10.15
N ALA A 20 -5.65 0.48 9.25
CA ALA A 20 -6.83 -0.34 8.98
C ALA A 20 -6.48 -1.74 8.47
N HIS A 21 -5.39 -1.90 7.75
CA HIS A 21 -4.93 -3.21 7.31
C HIS A 21 -4.54 -4.12 8.49
N LEU A 22 -4.01 -3.54 9.57
CA LEU A 22 -3.67 -4.31 10.78
C LEU A 22 -4.94 -4.76 11.52
N GLY A 23 -5.95 -3.89 11.64
CA GLY A 23 -7.26 -4.28 12.17
C GLY A 23 -7.94 -5.35 11.33
N ALA A 24 -7.87 -5.20 10.01
CA ALA A 24 -8.35 -6.21 9.08
C ALA A 24 -7.63 -7.56 9.24
N ALA A 25 -6.31 -7.55 9.44
CA ALA A 25 -5.53 -8.77 9.66
C ALA A 25 -5.95 -9.51 10.94
N ILE A 26 -6.17 -8.79 12.05
CA ILE A 26 -6.70 -9.36 13.32
C ILE A 26 -8.02 -10.09 13.05
N GLU A 27 -8.95 -9.42 12.39
CA GLU A 27 -10.29 -9.97 12.14
C GLU A 27 -10.24 -11.15 11.16
N MET A 28 -9.34 -11.12 10.18
CA MET A 28 -9.11 -12.25 9.28
C MET A 28 -8.57 -13.47 10.01
N GLU A 29 -7.62 -13.30 10.94
CA GLU A 29 -7.10 -14.41 11.76
C GLU A 29 -8.20 -14.96 12.69
N ALA A 30 -8.95 -14.10 13.39
CA ALA A 30 -10.04 -14.50 14.27
C ALA A 30 -11.11 -15.32 13.53
N ARG A 31 -11.32 -15.07 12.24
CA ARG A 31 -12.32 -15.78 11.42
C ARG A 31 -11.74 -16.90 10.54
N SER A 32 -10.47 -17.24 10.70
CA SER A 32 -9.77 -18.24 9.88
C SER A 32 -9.82 -17.91 8.37
N LEU A 33 -9.69 -16.62 8.05
CA LEU A 33 -9.68 -16.08 6.68
C LEU A 33 -8.28 -15.71 6.20
N ARG A 34 -7.23 -16.33 6.76
CA ARG A 34 -5.83 -16.08 6.39
C ARG A 34 -5.62 -16.23 4.89
N PRO A 35 -4.97 -15.26 4.21
CA PRO A 35 -4.67 -15.34 2.78
C PRO A 35 -3.52 -16.32 2.51
N ASP A 36 -3.44 -16.82 1.26
CA ASP A 36 -2.33 -17.66 0.81
C ASP A 36 -1.15 -16.81 0.32
N MET A 37 -1.39 -15.53 -0.02
CA MET A 37 -0.39 -14.54 -0.36
C MET A 37 -0.89 -13.11 -0.10
N ILE A 38 0.04 -12.18 0.06
CA ILE A 38 -0.24 -10.76 0.27
C ILE A 38 0.53 -9.93 -0.75
N CYS A 39 -0.15 -8.98 -1.40
CA CYS A 39 0.47 -7.93 -2.20
C CYS A 39 0.13 -6.56 -1.58
N GLY A 40 1.12 -5.69 -1.43
CA GLY A 40 0.91 -4.39 -0.82
C GLY A 40 1.62 -3.25 -1.53
N THR A 41 1.05 -2.05 -1.48
CA THR A 41 1.67 -0.80 -1.94
C THR A 41 1.75 0.18 -0.77
N SER A 42 2.90 0.86 -0.58
CA SER A 42 3.06 1.93 0.41
C SER A 42 2.68 1.47 1.84
N ALA A 43 1.75 2.14 2.50
CA ALA A 43 1.21 1.72 3.79
C ALA A 43 0.65 0.28 3.78
N GLY A 44 0.12 -0.17 2.64
CA GLY A 44 -0.31 -1.56 2.45
C GLY A 44 0.88 -2.53 2.37
N ALA A 45 2.03 -2.11 1.84
CA ALA A 45 3.25 -2.92 1.86
C ALA A 45 3.81 -3.03 3.29
N LEU A 46 3.79 -1.93 4.04
CA LEU A 46 4.23 -1.90 5.42
C LEU A 46 3.39 -2.82 6.33
N ALA A 47 2.07 -2.66 6.29
CA ALA A 47 1.15 -3.49 7.04
C ALA A 47 1.14 -4.95 6.56
N GLY A 48 1.26 -5.16 5.25
CA GLY A 48 1.34 -6.48 4.63
C GLY A 48 2.60 -7.25 5.04
N ALA A 49 3.75 -6.60 5.05
CA ALA A 49 5.00 -7.20 5.54
C ALA A 49 4.90 -7.57 7.02
N PHE A 50 4.36 -6.66 7.85
CA PHE A 50 4.10 -6.93 9.26
C PHE A 50 3.19 -8.14 9.44
N TYR A 51 2.06 -8.20 8.73
CA TYR A 51 1.14 -9.33 8.77
C TYR A 51 1.80 -10.62 8.28
N ALA A 52 2.51 -10.57 7.17
CA ALA A 52 3.16 -11.73 6.57
C ALA A 52 4.19 -12.37 7.50
N LEU A 53 4.92 -11.56 8.28
CA LEU A 53 5.90 -12.04 9.28
C LEU A 53 5.22 -12.63 10.52
N ASN A 54 4.10 -12.07 10.95
CA ASN A 54 3.54 -12.28 12.29
C ASN A 54 2.19 -13.01 12.28
N ALA A 55 1.75 -13.60 11.16
CA ALA A 55 0.40 -14.17 10.99
C ALA A 55 -0.07 -15.09 12.14
N GLU A 56 0.84 -15.86 12.73
CA GLU A 56 0.50 -16.79 13.84
C GLU A 56 0.43 -16.13 15.23
N GLY A 57 0.71 -14.83 15.33
CA GLY A 57 0.78 -14.13 16.61
C GLY A 57 -0.06 -12.84 16.65
N ILE A 58 -0.96 -12.67 15.68
CA ILE A 58 -1.86 -11.51 15.60
C ILE A 58 -3.26 -12.02 15.93
N SER A 59 -3.66 -11.94 17.18
CA SER A 59 -5.01 -12.34 17.63
C SER A 59 -5.81 -11.18 18.21
N SER A 60 -5.13 -10.08 18.56
CA SER A 60 -5.78 -8.93 19.18
C SER A 60 -5.01 -7.62 18.89
N PHE A 61 -5.68 -6.51 19.12
CA PHE A 61 -5.04 -5.19 19.09
C PHE A 61 -3.87 -5.10 20.09
N ALA A 62 -4.03 -5.66 21.29
CA ALA A 62 -2.99 -5.68 22.31
C ALA A 62 -1.75 -6.47 21.90
N ASP A 63 -1.90 -7.51 21.07
CA ASP A 63 -0.75 -8.24 20.53
C ASP A 63 0.06 -7.37 19.56
N ILE A 64 -0.63 -6.59 18.73
CA ILE A 64 0.01 -5.64 17.82
C ILE A 64 0.71 -4.53 18.63
N GLU A 65 0.04 -3.93 19.61
CA GLU A 65 0.62 -2.83 20.40
C GLU A 65 1.88 -3.21 21.17
N ARG A 66 1.98 -4.48 21.62
CA ARG A 66 3.18 -4.99 22.33
C ARG A 66 4.39 -5.15 21.41
N ARG A 67 4.20 -5.20 20.10
CA ARG A 67 5.29 -5.40 19.16
C ARG A 67 6.12 -4.12 19.00
N ARG A 68 7.43 -4.30 18.93
CA ARG A 68 8.39 -3.20 18.76
C ARG A 68 8.12 -2.43 17.48
N GLU A 69 7.85 -3.15 16.39
CA GLU A 69 7.59 -2.59 15.06
C GLU A 69 6.40 -1.65 15.07
N PHE A 70 5.33 -2.01 15.78
CA PHE A 70 4.16 -1.15 15.90
C PHE A 70 4.47 0.13 16.69
N ARG A 71 5.29 0.04 17.75
CA ARG A 71 5.71 1.22 18.51
C ARG A 71 6.56 2.16 17.66
N ILE A 72 7.39 1.61 16.78
CA ILE A 72 8.17 2.40 15.82
C ILE A 72 7.22 3.08 14.84
N LEU A 73 6.27 2.35 14.24
CA LEU A 73 5.28 2.91 13.30
C LEU A 73 4.43 4.01 13.93
N LYS A 74 3.95 3.80 15.17
CA LYS A 74 3.20 4.81 15.91
C LYS A 74 4.04 6.03 16.27
N GLY A 75 5.33 5.82 16.51
CA GLY A 75 6.31 6.86 16.83
C GLY A 75 6.90 7.57 15.60
N LEU A 76 6.58 7.13 14.40
CA LEU A 76 6.93 7.83 13.16
C LEU A 76 6.25 9.21 13.13
N LYS A 77 6.76 10.10 13.98
CA LYS A 77 6.69 11.51 13.65
C LYS A 77 7.58 11.62 12.42
N LEU A 78 7.02 11.94 11.28
CA LEU A 78 7.79 12.45 10.14
C LEU A 78 8.43 13.76 10.65
N SER A 79 9.53 13.61 11.39
CA SER A 79 10.16 14.67 12.16
C SER A 79 10.72 15.69 11.18
N GLY A 80 10.10 16.85 11.15
CA GLY A 80 10.43 17.97 10.25
C GLY A 80 9.34 18.32 9.25
N ALA A 81 8.45 17.40 8.91
CA ALA A 81 7.28 17.68 8.08
C ALA A 81 6.04 17.70 8.97
N ASP A 82 5.79 18.84 9.62
CA ASP A 82 4.52 19.12 10.27
C ASP A 82 3.50 19.44 9.16
N PHE A 83 2.83 18.37 8.68
CA PHE A 83 1.80 18.42 7.63
C PHE A 83 0.43 18.85 8.17
N SER A 84 0.36 19.55 9.33
CA SER A 84 -0.89 20.14 9.80
C SER A 84 -1.40 21.16 8.78
N GLU A 85 -2.72 21.21 8.56
CA GLU A 85 -3.32 22.21 7.66
C GLU A 85 -2.99 23.65 8.06
N GLU A 86 -2.86 23.93 9.36
CA GLU A 86 -2.40 25.22 9.86
C GLU A 86 -0.99 25.57 9.35
N LYS A 87 -0.09 24.59 9.26
CA LYS A 87 1.25 24.82 8.72
C LYS A 87 1.34 24.71 7.21
N GLN A 88 0.50 23.90 6.54
CA GLN A 88 0.35 23.98 5.08
C GLN A 88 -0.22 25.33 4.65
N GLY A 89 -1.28 25.80 5.30
CA GLY A 89 -1.82 27.15 5.07
C GLY A 89 -0.84 28.26 5.49
N PHE A 90 -0.06 28.06 6.55
CA PHE A 90 0.99 28.94 6.99
C PHE A 90 2.22 28.86 6.06
N PHE A 91 2.61 27.68 5.59
CA PHE A 91 3.71 27.49 4.65
C PHE A 91 3.42 28.18 3.30
N LEU A 92 2.20 28.05 2.77
CA LEU A 92 1.75 28.74 1.57
C LEU A 92 1.56 30.27 1.81
N LYS A 93 1.06 30.68 2.98
CA LYS A 93 0.94 32.10 3.35
C LYS A 93 2.29 32.74 3.71
N THR A 94 3.26 31.99 4.23
CA THR A 94 4.58 32.46 4.62
C THR A 94 5.61 32.44 3.47
N LEU A 95 5.17 32.13 2.24
CA LEU A 95 6.00 32.29 1.02
C LEU A 95 6.54 33.70 0.80
N SER A 96 6.12 34.67 1.59
CA SER A 96 6.68 36.04 1.63
C SER A 96 7.98 36.15 2.44
N THR A 97 8.35 35.15 3.25
CA THR A 97 9.53 35.20 4.11
C THR A 97 10.74 34.52 3.43
N ILE A 98 11.92 35.11 3.58
CA ILE A 98 13.19 34.61 2.99
C ILE A 98 13.48 33.16 3.34
N LYS A 99 13.10 32.67 4.55
CA LYS A 99 13.24 31.29 4.98
C LYS A 99 12.38 30.32 4.15
N ALA A 100 11.15 30.68 3.80
CA ALA A 100 10.26 29.86 2.99
C ALA A 100 10.73 29.76 1.53
N LYS A 101 11.25 30.87 0.98
CA LYS A 101 11.89 30.85 -0.35
C LYS A 101 13.11 29.95 -0.40
N PHE A 102 13.92 29.93 0.67
CA PHE A 102 15.12 29.09 0.76
C PHE A 102 14.73 27.60 0.90
N SER A 103 13.67 27.28 1.67
CA SER A 103 13.13 25.94 1.81
C SER A 103 12.52 25.43 0.49
N MET A 104 11.83 26.30 -0.25
CA MET A 104 11.27 25.99 -1.57
C MET A 104 12.36 25.75 -2.63
N ILE A 105 13.42 26.56 -2.62
CA ILE A 105 14.59 26.35 -3.50
C ILE A 105 15.27 25.02 -3.16
N LYS A 106 15.36 24.66 -1.87
CA LYS A 106 15.89 23.37 -1.43
C LYS A 106 15.01 22.22 -1.89
N MET A 107 13.67 22.32 -1.78
CA MET A 107 12.72 21.32 -2.31
C MET A 107 12.81 21.17 -3.83
N LEU A 108 13.09 22.25 -4.57
CA LEU A 108 13.29 22.19 -6.02
C LEU A 108 14.65 21.62 -6.42
N ARG A 109 15.61 21.62 -5.51
CA ARG A 109 16.96 21.10 -5.73
C ARG A 109 17.11 19.65 -5.27
N ASP A 110 16.48 19.29 -4.16
CA ASP A 110 16.58 17.95 -3.56
C ASP A 110 15.38 17.11 -4.00
N SER A 111 15.61 15.86 -4.33
CA SER A 111 14.55 14.91 -4.79
C SER A 111 13.58 14.50 -3.68
N SER A 112 13.89 14.83 -2.40
CA SER A 112 13.08 14.45 -1.23
C SER A 112 13.30 15.35 -0.03
N LEU A 113 12.30 15.39 0.86
CA LEU A 113 12.37 16.11 2.15
C LEU A 113 13.28 15.39 3.16
N LEU A 114 13.18 14.06 3.20
CA LEU A 114 13.99 13.20 4.07
C LEU A 114 15.18 12.64 3.30
N LYS A 115 16.27 12.38 4.02
CA LYS A 115 17.48 11.78 3.44
C LYS A 115 17.52 10.28 3.66
N THR A 116 18.26 9.59 2.81
CA THR A 116 18.44 8.12 2.87
C THR A 116 18.96 7.69 4.25
N GLU A 117 19.88 8.46 4.83
CA GLU A 117 20.49 8.20 6.14
C GLU A 117 19.48 8.28 7.31
N GLU A 118 18.38 9.01 7.12
CA GLU A 118 17.29 9.12 8.10
C GLU A 118 16.26 8.01 7.95
N VAL A 119 16.02 7.56 6.73
CA VAL A 119 14.94 6.61 6.40
C VAL A 119 15.39 5.15 6.55
N VAL A 120 16.58 4.81 6.05
CA VAL A 120 17.10 3.41 6.09
C VAL A 120 17.14 2.83 7.50
N PRO A 121 17.63 3.54 8.54
CA PRO A 121 17.64 2.99 9.90
C PRO A 121 16.25 2.60 10.40
N VAL A 122 15.21 3.36 10.07
CA VAL A 122 13.82 3.07 10.49
C VAL A 122 13.33 1.76 9.89
N PHE A 123 13.50 1.56 8.58
CA PHE A 123 13.05 0.33 7.92
C PHE A 123 13.88 -0.88 8.34
N ARG A 124 15.19 -0.71 8.59
CA ARG A 124 16.03 -1.75 9.18
C ARG A 124 15.63 -2.08 10.61
N GLU A 125 15.24 -1.11 11.40
CA GLU A 125 14.74 -1.33 12.75
C GLU A 125 13.42 -2.10 12.76
N LEU A 126 12.55 -1.84 11.75
CA LEU A 126 11.27 -2.53 11.59
C LEU A 126 11.42 -4.01 11.22
N PHE A 127 12.29 -4.33 10.28
CA PHE A 127 12.32 -5.65 9.65
C PHE A 127 13.66 -6.40 9.81
N GLY A 128 14.70 -5.75 10.36
CA GLY A 128 16.04 -6.32 10.41
C GLY A 128 16.57 -6.71 9.03
N ASP A 129 17.41 -7.72 8.98
CA ASP A 129 17.90 -8.31 7.73
C ASP A 129 17.05 -9.51 7.27
N THR A 130 15.80 -9.59 7.73
CA THR A 130 14.86 -10.65 7.35
C THR A 130 14.60 -10.60 5.84
N PRO A 131 14.78 -11.70 5.10
CA PRO A 131 14.48 -11.74 3.68
C PRO A 131 12.99 -11.99 3.44
N PHE A 132 12.50 -11.62 2.24
CA PHE A 132 11.11 -11.86 1.82
C PHE A 132 10.71 -13.34 1.96
N GLU A 133 11.63 -14.25 1.67
CA GLU A 133 11.42 -15.70 1.70
C GLU A 133 11.14 -16.25 3.10
N SER A 134 11.48 -15.49 4.14
CA SER A 134 11.23 -15.86 5.55
C SER A 134 9.84 -15.47 6.04
N THR A 135 9.03 -14.81 5.22
CA THR A 135 7.65 -14.47 5.60
C THR A 135 6.80 -15.74 5.68
N ARG A 136 5.93 -15.84 6.70
CA ARG A 136 5.02 -16.97 6.91
C ARG A 136 3.92 -17.06 5.86
N ILE A 137 3.50 -15.90 5.36
CA ILE A 137 2.63 -15.77 4.20
C ILE A 137 3.47 -15.15 3.08
N PRO A 138 3.53 -15.76 1.88
CA PRO A 138 4.19 -15.17 0.72
C PRO A 138 3.78 -13.71 0.52
N PHE A 139 4.77 -12.82 0.47
CA PHE A 139 4.54 -11.38 0.41
C PHE A 139 5.22 -10.76 -0.80
N VAL A 140 4.57 -9.77 -1.40
CA VAL A 140 5.08 -8.98 -2.54
C VAL A 140 4.82 -7.50 -2.27
N ALA A 141 5.86 -6.68 -2.36
CA ALA A 141 5.75 -5.22 -2.30
C ALA A 141 5.73 -4.63 -3.70
N ALA A 142 4.81 -3.70 -3.98
CA ALA A 142 4.73 -3.00 -5.26
C ALA A 142 5.45 -1.66 -5.19
N ALA A 143 6.33 -1.41 -6.15
CA ALA A 143 7.04 -0.15 -6.36
C ALA A 143 6.93 0.27 -7.83
N PHE A 144 7.42 1.46 -8.16
CA PHE A 144 7.46 1.97 -9.52
C PHE A 144 8.89 2.40 -9.88
N ASP A 145 9.38 1.99 -11.05
CA ASP A 145 10.71 2.37 -11.53
C ASP A 145 10.65 3.60 -12.42
N LEU A 146 11.29 4.67 -11.99
CA LEU A 146 11.34 5.95 -12.72
C LEU A 146 12.18 5.88 -14.00
N ILE A 147 13.06 4.87 -14.16
CA ILE A 147 13.91 4.74 -15.34
C ILE A 147 13.15 4.04 -16.45
N SER A 148 12.55 2.90 -16.16
CA SER A 148 11.82 2.11 -17.17
C SER A 148 10.35 2.50 -17.33
N GLY A 149 9.77 3.25 -16.37
CA GLY A 149 8.35 3.58 -16.34
C GLY A 149 7.45 2.38 -16.04
N ARG A 150 7.96 1.39 -15.30
CA ARG A 150 7.26 0.11 -15.05
C ARG A 150 6.91 -0.09 -13.59
N ASP A 151 5.79 -0.79 -13.34
CA ASP A 151 5.49 -1.35 -12.02
C ASP A 151 6.50 -2.45 -11.70
N ILE A 152 7.08 -2.43 -10.50
CA ILE A 152 8.03 -3.44 -10.00
C ILE A 152 7.42 -4.16 -8.81
N TYR A 153 7.42 -5.49 -8.85
CA TYR A 153 6.87 -6.34 -7.81
C TYR A 153 8.00 -7.08 -7.09
N ILE A 154 8.36 -6.63 -5.91
CA ILE A 154 9.52 -7.07 -5.14
C ILE A 154 9.10 -8.22 -4.22
N LYS A 155 9.75 -9.37 -4.32
CA LYS A 155 9.46 -10.56 -3.52
C LYS A 155 10.67 -11.34 -3.03
N ASN A 156 11.87 -10.83 -3.32
CA ASN A 156 13.14 -11.46 -2.94
C ASN A 156 14.06 -10.40 -2.30
N GLY A 157 15.06 -10.88 -1.56
CA GLY A 157 16.05 -10.03 -0.91
C GLY A 157 15.58 -9.45 0.42
N PRO A 158 16.26 -8.41 0.95
CA PRO A 158 15.96 -7.85 2.26
C PRO A 158 14.57 -7.18 2.28
N LEU A 159 13.70 -7.65 3.20
CA LEU A 159 12.32 -7.18 3.32
C LEU A 159 12.25 -5.67 3.55
N TRP A 160 13.12 -5.15 4.44
CA TRP A 160 13.18 -3.72 4.73
C TRP A 160 13.40 -2.86 3.48
N LYS A 161 14.24 -3.32 2.55
CA LYS A 161 14.58 -2.54 1.34
C LYS A 161 13.42 -2.52 0.35
N GLY A 162 12.76 -3.65 0.14
CA GLY A 162 11.59 -3.74 -0.74
C GLY A 162 10.39 -2.95 -0.20
N VAL A 163 10.14 -3.01 1.12
CA VAL A 163 9.08 -2.23 1.76
C VAL A 163 9.41 -0.74 1.71
N MET A 164 10.68 -0.35 1.97
CA MET A 164 11.13 1.03 1.85
C MET A 164 10.91 1.57 0.42
N ALA A 165 11.28 0.80 -0.61
CA ALA A 165 11.04 1.19 -2.00
C ALA A 165 9.55 1.43 -2.28
N SER A 166 8.69 0.52 -1.79
CA SER A 166 7.23 0.65 -1.89
C SER A 166 6.65 1.85 -1.14
N CYS A 167 7.35 2.36 -0.12
CA CYS A 167 6.96 3.53 0.69
C CYS A 167 7.68 4.82 0.29
N SER A 168 8.53 4.80 -0.74
CA SER A 168 9.31 5.97 -1.16
C SER A 168 8.46 6.97 -1.94
N ILE A 169 7.57 7.67 -1.20
CA ILE A 169 6.66 8.69 -1.75
C ILE A 169 7.48 9.82 -2.37
N PRO A 170 7.32 10.11 -3.68
CA PRO A 170 8.06 11.17 -4.36
C PRO A 170 7.92 12.52 -3.64
N GLY A 171 9.04 13.23 -3.47
CA GLY A 171 9.12 14.50 -2.77
C GLY A 171 9.18 14.40 -1.24
N ILE A 172 8.80 13.26 -0.64
CA ILE A 172 8.86 13.03 0.83
C ILE A 172 10.03 12.13 1.19
N PHE A 173 10.08 10.93 0.61
CA PHE A 173 11.13 9.95 0.84
C PHE A 173 12.07 9.88 -0.38
N PRO A 174 13.36 9.58 -0.15
CA PRO A 174 14.31 9.43 -1.26
C PRO A 174 13.94 8.19 -2.11
N PRO A 175 14.13 8.24 -3.43
CA PRO A 175 14.07 7.06 -4.27
C PRO A 175 15.08 6.00 -3.84
N VAL A 176 14.77 4.73 -4.06
CA VAL A 176 15.65 3.60 -3.72
C VAL A 176 16.35 3.08 -4.97
N GLU A 177 17.68 3.24 -5.00
CA GLU A 177 18.49 2.64 -6.06
C GLU A 177 18.65 1.13 -5.83
N CYS A 178 18.35 0.35 -6.86
CA CYS A 178 18.51 -1.09 -6.79
C CYS A 178 18.60 -1.73 -8.19
N ASN A 179 19.69 -2.48 -8.43
CA ASN A 179 19.92 -3.21 -9.69
C ASN A 179 19.74 -2.36 -10.96
N GLY A 180 20.20 -1.10 -10.95
CA GLY A 180 20.06 -0.17 -12.07
C GLY A 180 18.67 0.46 -12.21
N MET A 181 17.75 0.20 -11.30
CA MET A 181 16.44 0.84 -11.20
C MET A 181 16.45 1.97 -10.18
N LEU A 182 15.56 2.94 -10.35
CA LEU A 182 15.30 4.03 -9.42
C LEU A 182 13.86 3.94 -8.93
N LEU A 183 13.66 3.27 -7.79
CA LEU A 183 12.36 2.87 -7.29
C LEU A 183 11.73 3.94 -6.40
N VAL A 184 10.45 4.17 -6.63
CA VAL A 184 9.58 5.02 -5.80
C VAL A 184 8.32 4.26 -5.41
N ASP A 185 7.48 4.87 -4.57
CA ASP A 185 6.20 4.32 -4.12
C ASP A 185 5.34 3.86 -5.30
N GLY A 186 4.88 2.62 -5.24
CA GLY A 186 4.00 2.05 -6.27
C GLY A 186 2.66 2.77 -6.40
N GLY A 187 2.27 3.55 -5.40
CA GLY A 187 1.06 4.37 -5.43
C GLY A 187 1.05 5.47 -6.49
N VAL A 188 2.18 5.76 -7.11
CA VAL A 188 2.29 6.67 -8.27
C VAL A 188 1.41 6.20 -9.43
N THR A 189 1.37 4.89 -9.68
CA THR A 189 0.58 4.28 -10.77
C THR A 189 -0.46 3.29 -10.27
N ASN A 190 -0.25 2.67 -9.12
CA ASN A 190 -1.01 1.50 -8.68
C ASN A 190 -1.15 1.45 -7.15
N ARG A 191 -2.00 2.31 -6.60
CA ARG A 191 -2.27 2.33 -5.15
C ARG A 191 -2.87 1.02 -4.65
N LEU A 192 -3.60 0.29 -5.50
CA LEU A 192 -4.23 -0.99 -5.18
C LEU A 192 -3.65 -2.09 -6.10
N PRO A 193 -2.57 -2.80 -5.70
CA PRO A 193 -1.76 -3.63 -6.59
C PRO A 193 -2.42 -4.97 -6.95
N ILE A 194 -3.63 -4.94 -7.51
CA ILE A 194 -4.39 -6.14 -7.89
C ILE A 194 -3.69 -6.89 -9.03
N LYS A 195 -3.08 -6.16 -9.98
CA LYS A 195 -2.27 -6.75 -11.05
C LYS A 195 -1.14 -7.60 -10.48
N CYS A 196 -0.48 -7.13 -9.40
CA CYS A 196 0.55 -7.90 -8.70
C CYS A 196 0.03 -9.27 -8.24
N ALA A 197 -1.12 -9.33 -7.59
CA ALA A 197 -1.71 -10.59 -7.12
C ALA A 197 -2.07 -11.53 -8.29
N ILE A 198 -2.62 -10.99 -9.40
CA ILE A 198 -2.93 -11.77 -10.60
C ILE A 198 -1.67 -12.41 -11.19
N LEU A 199 -0.60 -11.62 -11.34
CA LEU A 199 0.67 -12.08 -11.93
C LEU A 199 1.40 -13.04 -11.00
N SER A 200 1.26 -12.87 -9.69
CA SER A 200 1.78 -13.80 -8.69
C SER A 200 1.00 -15.11 -8.59
N GLY A 201 -0.09 -15.26 -9.35
CA GLY A 201 -0.83 -16.51 -9.49
C GLY A 201 -2.09 -16.62 -8.64
N ALA A 202 -2.51 -15.58 -7.91
CA ALA A 202 -3.75 -15.61 -7.16
C ALA A 202 -4.96 -15.85 -8.07
N GLU A 203 -5.83 -16.78 -7.67
CA GLU A 203 -7.07 -17.08 -8.38
C GLU A 203 -8.23 -16.21 -7.86
N ASN A 204 -8.34 -16.10 -6.55
CA ASN A 204 -9.33 -15.29 -5.85
C ASN A 204 -8.63 -14.10 -5.22
N ILE A 205 -9.14 -12.91 -5.44
CA ILE A 205 -8.51 -11.67 -4.99
C ILE A 205 -9.49 -10.86 -4.16
N VAL A 206 -9.12 -10.69 -2.89
CA VAL A 206 -9.75 -9.75 -1.96
C VAL A 206 -8.83 -8.56 -1.80
N ALA A 207 -9.34 -7.37 -2.06
CA ALA A 207 -8.58 -6.13 -1.92
C ALA A 207 -9.15 -5.27 -0.80
N ILE A 208 -8.29 -4.74 0.06
CA ILE A 208 -8.64 -3.74 1.07
C ILE A 208 -8.17 -2.38 0.55
N ASP A 209 -9.12 -1.55 0.19
CA ASP A 209 -8.90 -0.23 -0.38
C ASP A 209 -9.11 0.85 0.67
N ILE A 210 -8.03 1.48 1.08
CA ILE A 210 -8.00 2.57 2.06
C ILE A 210 -7.84 3.95 1.40
N SER A 211 -7.91 4.01 0.07
CA SER A 211 -7.90 5.29 -0.63
C SER A 211 -9.17 6.08 -0.27
N GLY A 212 -8.99 7.36 0.00
CA GLY A 212 -10.13 8.27 0.19
C GLY A 212 -10.89 8.52 -1.10
N ASP A 213 -12.12 8.98 -0.97
CA ASP A 213 -12.84 9.54 -2.10
C ASP A 213 -12.16 10.85 -2.55
N ILE A 214 -12.31 11.17 -3.83
CA ILE A 214 -11.81 12.43 -4.37
C ILE A 214 -12.65 13.57 -3.80
N ASP A 215 -11.99 14.55 -3.18
CA ASP A 215 -12.65 15.79 -2.78
C ASP A 215 -13.30 16.47 -4.01
N PRO A 216 -14.61 16.71 -4.02
CA PRO A 216 -15.30 17.30 -5.16
C PRO A 216 -14.96 18.78 -5.40
N GLY A 217 -14.43 19.48 -4.39
CA GLY A 217 -14.21 20.92 -4.44
C GLY A 217 -12.85 21.37 -3.88
N PRO A 218 -11.69 20.90 -4.41
CA PRO A 218 -10.40 21.37 -3.92
C PRO A 218 -10.20 22.85 -4.26
N ASP A 219 -9.57 23.57 -3.37
CA ASP A 219 -9.06 24.91 -3.68
C ASP A 219 -7.80 24.76 -4.55
N ILE A 220 -7.86 25.28 -5.78
CA ILE A 220 -6.72 25.27 -6.72
C ILE A 220 -6.22 26.70 -6.84
N SER A 221 -5.28 27.06 -6.01
CA SER A 221 -4.73 28.41 -5.92
C SER A 221 -3.34 28.56 -6.53
N SER A 222 -2.68 27.43 -6.86
CA SER A 222 -1.33 27.42 -7.41
C SER A 222 -1.16 26.38 -8.53
N VAL A 223 -0.08 26.52 -9.30
CA VAL A 223 0.32 25.50 -10.30
C VAL A 223 0.61 24.15 -9.64
N VAL A 224 1.13 24.16 -8.42
CA VAL A 224 1.39 22.93 -7.64
C VAL A 224 0.07 22.24 -7.28
N ASP A 225 -0.94 22.99 -6.80
CA ASP A 225 -2.26 22.44 -6.48
C ASP A 225 -2.92 21.84 -7.73
N LEU A 226 -2.76 22.49 -8.87
CA LEU A 226 -3.26 22.00 -10.15
C LEU A 226 -2.62 20.66 -10.52
N HIS A 227 -1.29 20.53 -10.40
CA HIS A 227 -0.58 19.26 -10.69
C HIS A 227 -0.97 18.17 -9.73
N LEU A 228 -0.98 18.43 -8.42
CA LEU A 228 -1.41 17.47 -7.41
C LEU A 228 -2.86 16.99 -7.65
N ARG A 229 -3.73 17.89 -8.09
CA ARG A 229 -5.11 17.55 -8.45
C ARG A 229 -5.18 16.64 -9.68
N ILE A 230 -4.40 16.95 -10.71
CA ILE A 230 -4.33 16.11 -11.92
C ILE A 230 -3.83 14.72 -11.57
N ASP A 231 -2.75 14.61 -10.80
CA ASP A 231 -2.18 13.34 -10.36
C ASP A 231 -3.18 12.51 -9.54
N ALA A 232 -3.89 13.15 -8.61
CA ALA A 232 -4.94 12.50 -7.82
C ALA A 232 -6.08 11.95 -8.69
N LEU A 233 -6.51 12.71 -9.70
CA LEU A 233 -7.56 12.31 -10.64
C LEU A 233 -7.12 11.17 -11.56
N LEU A 234 -5.89 11.21 -12.06
CA LEU A 234 -5.32 10.15 -12.90
C LEU A 234 -5.16 8.85 -12.11
N THR A 235 -4.57 8.93 -10.91
CA THR A 235 -4.40 7.76 -10.05
C THR A 235 -5.75 7.13 -9.69
N ASN A 236 -6.77 7.95 -9.39
CA ASN A 236 -8.11 7.42 -9.12
C ASN A 236 -8.73 6.69 -10.33
N ARG A 237 -8.48 7.15 -11.55
CA ARG A 237 -8.93 6.44 -12.76
C ARG A 237 -8.26 5.07 -12.90
N PHE A 238 -6.96 4.98 -12.63
CA PHE A 238 -6.26 3.69 -12.59
C PHE A 238 -6.81 2.76 -11.51
N ASP A 239 -7.07 3.31 -10.31
CA ASP A 239 -7.67 2.53 -9.22
C ASP A 239 -9.06 1.99 -9.59
N MET A 240 -9.90 2.78 -10.28
CA MET A 240 -11.21 2.30 -10.73
C MET A 240 -11.09 1.08 -11.66
N VAL A 241 -10.15 1.11 -12.60
CA VAL A 241 -9.90 -0.02 -13.51
C VAL A 241 -9.37 -1.23 -12.73
N ASN A 242 -8.43 -1.00 -11.83
CA ASN A 242 -7.84 -2.06 -11.01
C ASN A 242 -8.88 -2.71 -10.09
N ARG A 243 -9.75 -1.93 -9.43
CA ARG A 243 -10.84 -2.46 -8.57
C ARG A 243 -11.71 -3.49 -9.30
N ALA A 244 -12.00 -3.25 -10.59
CA ALA A 244 -12.81 -4.16 -11.40
C ALA A 244 -12.16 -5.56 -11.60
N LEU A 245 -10.87 -5.69 -11.35
CA LEU A 245 -10.13 -6.95 -11.44
C LEU A 245 -10.18 -7.78 -10.15
N ALA A 246 -10.61 -7.22 -9.01
CA ALA A 246 -10.77 -7.96 -7.77
C ALA A 246 -12.07 -8.76 -7.75
N ASP A 247 -12.11 -9.84 -6.96
CA ASP A 247 -13.35 -10.58 -6.69
C ASP A 247 -14.18 -9.91 -5.58
N LEU A 248 -13.49 -9.18 -4.69
CA LEU A 248 -14.08 -8.39 -3.63
C LEU A 248 -13.17 -7.20 -3.31
N VAL A 249 -13.73 -6.01 -3.26
CA VAL A 249 -13.09 -4.82 -2.71
C VAL A 249 -13.78 -4.47 -1.40
N ILE A 250 -13.00 -4.38 -0.33
CA ILE A 250 -13.43 -3.98 1.01
C ILE A 250 -12.91 -2.57 1.22
N LYS A 251 -13.80 -1.64 1.57
CA LYS A 251 -13.47 -0.26 1.89
C LYS A 251 -13.81 0.01 3.35
N PRO A 252 -12.82 0.14 4.25
CA PRO A 252 -13.05 0.62 5.61
C PRO A 252 -13.56 2.07 5.59
N GLU A 253 -14.51 2.39 6.47
CA GLU A 253 -15.11 3.72 6.55
C GLU A 253 -14.27 4.64 7.44
N MET A 254 -13.31 5.34 6.87
CA MET A 254 -12.36 6.19 7.59
C MET A 254 -12.87 7.61 7.85
N GLY A 255 -14.10 7.93 7.43
CA GLY A 255 -14.66 9.27 7.57
C GLY A 255 -13.75 10.34 6.92
N ARG A 256 -13.43 11.38 7.69
CA ARG A 256 -12.54 12.48 7.25
C ARG A 256 -11.07 12.27 7.61
N MET A 257 -10.66 11.07 8.02
CA MET A 257 -9.26 10.80 8.32
C MET A 257 -8.37 11.09 7.10
N LYS A 258 -7.34 11.90 7.31
CA LYS A 258 -6.35 12.23 6.28
C LYS A 258 -5.23 11.20 6.26
N TRP A 259 -4.45 11.19 5.19
CA TRP A 259 -3.33 10.27 5.01
C TRP A 259 -2.19 10.45 6.03
N ASN A 260 -2.13 11.58 6.71
CA ASN A 260 -1.11 11.94 7.72
C ASN A 260 -1.63 11.97 9.16
N ASP A 261 -2.86 11.55 9.42
CA ASP A 261 -3.48 11.52 10.76
C ASP A 261 -3.04 10.27 11.56
N PHE A 262 -1.73 10.16 11.84
CA PHE A 262 -1.17 8.99 12.54
C PHE A 262 -1.70 8.82 13.98
N ASN A 263 -2.22 9.87 14.60
CA ASN A 263 -2.86 9.81 15.91
C ASN A 263 -4.22 9.08 15.88
N MET A 264 -4.84 8.93 14.72
CA MET A 264 -6.12 8.22 14.52
C MET A 264 -5.95 6.71 14.26
N TYR A 265 -4.78 6.14 14.55
CA TYR A 265 -4.48 4.73 14.27
C TYR A 265 -5.49 3.75 14.89
N ALA A 266 -5.98 4.02 16.10
CA ALA A 266 -6.95 3.17 16.78
C ALA A 266 -8.29 3.11 16.02
N LEU A 267 -8.79 4.27 15.57
CA LEU A 267 -9.99 4.34 14.72
C LEU A 267 -9.77 3.57 13.42
N ALA A 268 -8.64 3.79 12.75
CA ALA A 268 -8.35 3.10 11.50
C ALA A 268 -8.34 1.57 11.70
N MET A 269 -7.70 1.07 12.76
CA MET A 269 -7.70 -0.37 13.06
C MET A 269 -9.11 -0.91 13.33
N GLU A 270 -9.92 -0.19 14.11
CA GLU A 270 -11.30 -0.56 14.39
C GLU A 270 -12.13 -0.66 13.10
N GLU A 271 -12.07 0.35 12.25
CA GLU A 271 -12.82 0.37 10.98
C GLU A 271 -12.32 -0.70 9.99
N GLY A 272 -11.01 -1.00 9.99
CA GLY A 272 -10.45 -2.12 9.23
C GLY A 272 -11.03 -3.47 9.67
N GLY A 273 -11.13 -3.70 10.98
CA GLY A 273 -11.75 -4.91 11.55
C GLY A 273 -13.23 -5.02 11.18
N LYS A 274 -14.02 -3.96 11.41
CA LYS A 274 -15.46 -3.92 11.09
C LYS A 274 -15.72 -4.20 9.59
N ALA A 275 -14.89 -3.64 8.72
CA ALA A 275 -15.02 -3.84 7.28
C ALA A 275 -14.82 -5.31 6.89
N VAL A 276 -13.84 -5.99 7.48
CA VAL A 276 -13.63 -7.44 7.29
C VAL A 276 -14.76 -8.27 7.91
N GLU A 277 -15.20 -7.94 9.11
CA GLU A 277 -16.34 -8.60 9.76
C GLU A 277 -17.57 -8.60 8.86
N THR A 278 -17.94 -7.43 8.34
CA THR A 278 -19.06 -7.26 7.42
C THR A 278 -18.85 -8.05 6.12
N ALA A 279 -17.64 -8.08 5.60
CA ALA A 279 -17.30 -8.75 4.35
C ALA A 279 -17.10 -10.29 4.50
N ALA A 280 -16.94 -10.80 5.73
CA ALA A 280 -16.55 -12.18 6.00
C ALA A 280 -17.44 -13.25 5.32
N PRO A 281 -18.79 -13.12 5.26
CA PRO A 281 -19.62 -14.09 4.53
C PRO A 281 -19.26 -14.16 3.03
N ARG A 282 -19.00 -13.00 2.41
CA ARG A 282 -18.59 -12.91 1.01
C ARG A 282 -17.20 -13.48 0.79
N MET A 283 -16.26 -13.22 1.69
CA MET A 283 -14.91 -13.78 1.64
C MET A 283 -14.94 -15.31 1.71
N ARG A 284 -15.75 -15.90 2.60
CA ARG A 284 -15.94 -17.37 2.66
C ARG A 284 -16.51 -17.93 1.36
N SER A 285 -17.50 -17.24 0.78
CA SER A 285 -18.08 -17.64 -0.51
C SER A 285 -17.04 -17.67 -1.63
N ILE A 286 -16.18 -16.65 -1.71
CA ILE A 286 -15.10 -16.56 -2.71
C ILE A 286 -14.09 -17.70 -2.56
N ARG A 287 -13.77 -18.11 -1.33
CA ARG A 287 -12.84 -19.21 -1.04
C ARG A 287 -13.42 -20.59 -1.29
N SER A 288 -14.72 -20.71 -1.52
CA SER A 288 -15.37 -21.98 -1.74
C SER A 288 -15.05 -22.57 -3.13
N ARG A 289 -14.93 -23.92 -3.22
CA ARG A 289 -14.73 -24.62 -4.51
C ARG A 289 -15.80 -24.28 -5.54
N GLY A 290 -17.03 -24.06 -5.10
CA GLY A 290 -18.15 -23.68 -5.98
C GLY A 290 -17.99 -22.30 -6.62
N TYR A 291 -17.27 -21.38 -5.99
CA TYR A 291 -16.96 -20.07 -6.57
C TYR A 291 -15.97 -20.20 -7.73
N GLY A 292 -14.88 -20.96 -7.55
CA GLY A 292 -13.90 -21.20 -8.61
C GLY A 292 -14.53 -21.84 -9.85
N TYR A 293 -15.47 -22.78 -9.67
CA TYR A 293 -16.21 -23.40 -10.77
C TYR A 293 -17.09 -22.37 -11.52
N ARG A 294 -17.85 -21.53 -10.80
CA ARG A 294 -18.67 -20.46 -11.40
C ARG A 294 -17.82 -19.42 -12.12
N LYS A 295 -16.68 -19.07 -11.58
CA LYS A 295 -15.70 -18.15 -12.19
C LYS A 295 -15.13 -18.72 -13.48
N LYS A 296 -14.81 -20.01 -13.49
CA LYS A 296 -14.33 -20.72 -14.69
C LYS A 296 -15.39 -20.72 -15.79
N ILE A 297 -16.65 -20.97 -15.46
CA ILE A 297 -17.77 -20.87 -16.41
C ILE A 297 -17.88 -19.45 -16.97
N ARG A 298 -17.86 -18.39 -16.11
CA ARG A 298 -17.91 -17.01 -16.58
C ARG A 298 -16.75 -16.67 -17.52
N SER A 299 -15.53 -17.14 -17.24
CA SER A 299 -14.37 -16.90 -18.10
C SER A 299 -14.49 -17.59 -19.48
N MET A 300 -15.25 -18.68 -19.59
CA MET A 300 -15.54 -19.34 -20.87
C MET A 300 -16.51 -18.50 -21.72
N PHE A 301 -17.36 -17.68 -21.10
CA PHE A 301 -18.39 -16.88 -21.78
C PHE A 301 -18.03 -15.38 -21.92
N GLY A 302 -16.79 -14.96 -21.68
CA GLY A 302 -16.37 -13.59 -22.04
C GLY A 302 -15.48 -12.83 -21.07
N ASP A 303 -15.22 -13.28 -19.83
CA ASP A 303 -14.33 -12.56 -18.92
C ASP A 303 -12.86 -13.02 -19.10
N SER A 304 -12.27 -12.55 -20.20
CA SER A 304 -10.87 -12.87 -20.55
C SER A 304 -9.85 -11.85 -19.99
N SER A 305 -10.29 -10.83 -19.23
CA SER A 305 -9.44 -9.70 -18.83
C SER A 305 -8.20 -10.14 -18.04
N ARG A 306 -8.36 -11.02 -17.04
CA ARG A 306 -7.21 -11.53 -16.28
C ARG A 306 -6.32 -12.48 -17.09
N LYS A 307 -6.89 -13.27 -18.02
CA LYS A 307 -6.13 -14.13 -18.92
C LYS A 307 -5.31 -13.29 -19.88
N LYS A 308 -5.89 -12.23 -20.43
CA LYS A 308 -5.19 -11.26 -21.31
C LYS A 308 -4.07 -10.55 -20.55
N LEU A 309 -4.30 -10.15 -19.27
CA LEU A 309 -3.26 -9.57 -18.42
C LEU A 309 -2.09 -10.52 -18.21
N ARG A 310 -2.34 -11.80 -17.91
CA ARG A 310 -1.29 -12.81 -17.75
C ARG A 310 -0.52 -13.08 -19.04
N LEU A 311 -1.18 -13.03 -20.18
CA LEU A 311 -0.55 -13.22 -21.50
C LEU A 311 0.25 -11.97 -21.93
N ALA A 312 -0.26 -10.78 -21.67
CA ALA A 312 0.42 -9.52 -21.96
C ALA A 312 1.64 -9.27 -21.06
N ALA A 313 1.64 -9.83 -19.85
CA ALA A 313 2.72 -9.68 -18.88
C ALA A 313 3.89 -10.67 -19.06
N GLY A 314 3.91 -11.45 -20.13
CA GLY A 314 4.96 -12.46 -20.40
C GLY A 314 6.39 -11.93 -20.49
N GLU A 315 6.58 -10.61 -20.53
CA GLU A 315 7.89 -9.94 -20.56
C GLU A 315 8.04 -8.86 -19.47
N GLU A 316 7.04 -8.64 -18.64
CA GLU A 316 7.04 -7.56 -17.68
C GLU A 316 7.13 -8.07 -16.24
N HIS A 317 8.17 -7.67 -15.54
CA HIS A 317 8.18 -7.16 -14.20
C HIS A 317 8.32 -8.07 -13.01
N PHE A 318 9.18 -8.99 -13.07
CA PHE A 318 9.58 -9.62 -11.85
C PHE A 318 11.09 -9.50 -11.69
N PHE A 319 11.63 -8.69 -10.75
CA PHE A 319 12.15 -9.27 -9.54
C PHE A 319 13.49 -8.77 -9.11
N MET A 320 13.48 -8.33 -7.94
CA MET A 320 14.61 -8.53 -7.04
C MET A 320 14.25 -9.53 -5.99
#